data_1a5c0f4c3e1a3d9d2043e71ac3102cee
#
_entry.id   1a5c0f4c3e1a3d9d2043e71ac3102cee
#
_cell.length_a   1.000
_cell.length_b   1.000
_cell.length_c   1.000
_cell.angle_alpha   90.00
_cell.angle_beta   90.00
_cell.angle_gamma   90.00
#
_symmetry.space_group_name_H-M   'P 1'
#
loop_
_entity.id
_entity.type
_entity.pdbx_description
1 polymer ?
#
loop_
_entity_poly.entity_id
_entity_poly.type
_entity_poly.pdbx_seq_one_letter_code
_entity_poly.pdbx_strand_id
1 'polypeptide(L)'
;SFALLCIDTDAPTDGALVADADTPIPVAHPRGDFVHWAVADIPADVRSIEAGSCSDGISKGGKGPGHDAGGRRGLNDYTGWFAGNAEMGGDYFGYDGPYPPPHDLREHRYFFRLFALDVPALDVAGAFTAGDVLRAMHGHVLAEASTYGTYSLNG
;
A
#
# COMPACT_ATOMS: atom_id res chain seq x y z
N SER A 1 5.61 1.02 19.45
CA SER A 1 5.68 0.40 18.11
C SER A 1 5.61 1.44 17.01
N PHE A 2 5.77 0.98 15.78
CA PHE A 2 5.52 1.78 14.59
C PHE A 2 4.46 1.12 13.71
N ALA A 3 3.75 1.95 12.95
CA ALA A 3 2.94 1.52 11.82
C ALA A 3 3.46 2.22 10.54
N LEU A 4 3.39 1.54 9.41
CA LEU A 4 3.87 2.03 8.13
C LEU A 4 2.82 1.80 7.05
N LEU A 5 2.55 2.84 6.26
CA LEU A 5 1.67 2.78 5.08
C LEU A 5 2.44 3.24 3.83
N CYS A 6 2.21 2.57 2.70
CA CYS A 6 2.62 3.07 1.39
C CYS A 6 1.37 3.32 0.55
N ILE A 7 1.19 4.55 0.10
CA ILE A 7 -0.02 5.01 -0.58
C ILE A 7 0.36 5.72 -1.89
N ASP A 8 -0.19 5.23 -3.01
CA ASP A 8 -0.22 5.96 -4.28
C ASP A 8 -1.37 6.95 -4.24
N THR A 9 -1.07 8.25 -4.24
CA THR A 9 -2.07 9.33 -4.19
C THR A 9 -2.55 9.77 -5.57
N ASP A 10 -2.02 9.18 -6.62
CA ASP A 10 -2.29 9.55 -8.01
C ASP A 10 -2.99 8.44 -8.81
N ALA A 11 -3.49 7.41 -8.15
CA ALA A 11 -4.20 6.32 -8.80
C ALA A 11 -5.47 6.83 -9.51
N PRO A 12 -5.69 6.47 -10.79
CA PRO A 12 -6.92 6.85 -11.48
C PRO A 12 -8.16 6.27 -10.79
N THR A 13 -9.23 7.04 -10.73
CA THR A 13 -10.48 6.63 -10.05
C THR A 13 -11.42 5.82 -10.95
N ASP A 14 -11.12 5.71 -12.24
CA ASP A 14 -11.92 4.97 -13.22
C ASP A 14 -11.22 3.68 -13.63
N GLY A 15 -11.70 2.55 -13.11
CA GLY A 15 -11.14 1.23 -13.42
C GLY A 15 -11.31 0.82 -14.88
N ALA A 16 -12.36 1.27 -15.55
CA ALA A 16 -12.58 0.98 -16.96
C ALA A 16 -11.52 1.68 -17.83
N LEU A 17 -11.16 2.92 -17.50
CA LEU A 17 -10.10 3.65 -18.17
C LEU A 17 -8.71 3.03 -17.91
N VAL A 18 -8.47 2.52 -16.71
CA VAL A 18 -7.25 1.79 -16.39
C VAL A 18 -7.12 0.50 -17.20
N ALA A 19 -8.25 -0.19 -17.43
CA ALA A 19 -8.28 -1.44 -18.21
C ALA A 19 -8.16 -1.23 -19.72
N ASP A 20 -8.49 -0.03 -20.23
CA ASP A 20 -8.39 0.31 -21.65
C ASP A 20 -7.00 0.84 -22.00
N ALA A 21 -6.09 -0.06 -22.34
CA ALA A 21 -4.70 0.27 -22.63
C ALA A 21 -4.52 1.16 -23.89
N ASP A 22 -5.52 1.26 -24.74
CA ASP A 22 -5.47 2.05 -25.98
C ASP A 22 -5.83 3.51 -25.78
N THR A 23 -6.47 3.84 -24.65
CA THR A 23 -6.88 5.21 -24.33
C THR A 23 -5.98 5.84 -23.27
N PRO A 24 -5.14 6.86 -23.59
CA PRO A 24 -4.31 7.53 -22.60
C PRO A 24 -5.12 8.13 -21.46
N ILE A 25 -4.65 7.96 -20.22
CA ILE A 25 -5.26 8.58 -19.04
C ILE A 25 -4.73 9.99 -18.90
N PRO A 26 -5.57 11.04 -19.02
CA PRO A 26 -5.11 12.44 -18.94
C PRO A 26 -4.55 12.77 -17.55
N VAL A 27 -3.56 13.67 -17.51
CA VAL A 27 -2.98 14.17 -16.25
C VAL A 27 -4.06 14.74 -15.31
N ALA A 28 -5.05 15.42 -15.86
CA ALA A 28 -6.15 16.06 -15.11
C ALA A 28 -7.28 15.10 -14.71
N HIS A 29 -7.22 13.81 -15.07
CA HIS A 29 -8.22 12.82 -14.63
C HIS A 29 -8.26 12.77 -13.08
N PRO A 30 -9.46 12.64 -12.47
CA PRO A 30 -9.57 12.52 -11.01
C PRO A 30 -8.73 11.39 -10.43
N ARG A 31 -8.06 11.66 -9.33
CA ARG A 31 -7.12 10.74 -8.66
C ARG A 31 -7.62 10.40 -7.26
N GLY A 32 -7.28 9.21 -6.81
CA GLY A 32 -7.58 8.72 -5.49
C GLY A 32 -6.42 7.96 -4.89
N ASP A 33 -6.55 7.61 -3.63
CA ASP A 33 -5.55 6.83 -2.92
C ASP A 33 -5.66 5.34 -3.24
N PHE A 34 -4.52 4.70 -3.48
CA PHE A 34 -4.40 3.26 -3.59
C PHE A 34 -3.31 2.78 -2.62
N VAL A 35 -3.69 1.92 -1.68
CA VAL A 35 -2.77 1.40 -0.67
C VAL A 35 -1.98 0.23 -1.24
N HIS A 36 -0.64 0.38 -1.26
CA HIS A 36 0.29 -0.65 -1.69
C HIS A 36 0.87 -1.46 -0.54
N TRP A 37 0.83 -0.94 0.69
CA TRP A 37 1.43 -1.57 1.85
C TRP A 37 0.83 -1.05 3.15
N ALA A 38 0.51 -1.96 4.07
CA ALA A 38 0.13 -1.65 5.43
C ALA A 38 0.86 -2.60 6.38
N VAL A 39 1.56 -2.06 7.36
CA VAL A 39 2.27 -2.83 8.39
C VAL A 39 1.94 -2.25 9.75
N ALA A 40 1.55 -3.09 10.69
CA ALA A 40 1.31 -2.75 12.08
C ALA A 40 2.30 -3.45 12.99
N ASP A 41 2.44 -2.95 14.22
CA ASP A 41 3.20 -3.59 15.30
C ASP A 41 4.71 -3.77 14.98
N ILE A 42 5.29 -2.86 14.21
CA ILE A 42 6.74 -2.85 13.99
C ILE A 42 7.40 -2.55 15.35
N PRO A 43 8.32 -3.41 15.83
CA PRO A 43 8.95 -3.21 17.14
C PRO A 43 9.66 -1.86 17.28
N ALA A 44 9.61 -1.28 18.47
CA ALA A 44 10.17 0.04 18.73
C ALA A 44 11.72 0.12 18.59
N ASP A 45 12.41 -1.01 18.58
CA ASP A 45 13.85 -1.08 18.38
C ASP A 45 14.29 -1.22 16.91
N VAL A 46 13.35 -1.42 15.98
CA VAL A 46 13.64 -1.40 14.54
C VAL A 46 14.03 0.01 14.11
N ARG A 47 15.17 0.15 13.45
CA ARG A 47 15.74 1.44 13.03
C ARG A 47 15.85 1.60 11.51
N SER A 48 15.74 0.50 10.77
CA SER A 48 15.84 0.51 9.31
C SER A 48 15.09 -0.66 8.70
N ILE A 49 14.69 -0.50 7.45
CA ILE A 49 14.20 -1.57 6.58
C ILE A 49 15.16 -1.63 5.40
N GLU A 50 15.78 -2.77 5.19
CA GLU A 50 16.72 -2.99 4.10
C GLU A 50 16.02 -2.80 2.74
N ALA A 51 16.70 -2.13 1.82
CA ALA A 51 16.18 -1.92 0.47
C ALA A 51 15.81 -3.25 -0.19
N GLY A 52 14.59 -3.35 -0.71
CA GLY A 52 14.08 -4.54 -1.40
C GLY A 52 13.70 -5.72 -0.50
N SER A 53 13.93 -5.66 0.82
CA SER A 53 13.67 -6.80 1.73
C SER A 53 12.19 -7.21 1.84
N CYS A 54 11.28 -6.31 1.51
CA CYS A 54 9.83 -6.55 1.57
C CYS A 54 9.17 -6.55 0.18
N SER A 55 9.98 -6.52 -0.89
CA SER A 55 9.53 -6.33 -2.27
C SER A 55 9.78 -7.57 -3.13
N ASP A 56 8.96 -8.61 -2.95
CA ASP A 56 9.08 -9.88 -3.68
C ASP A 56 8.31 -9.92 -5.01
N GLY A 57 7.77 -8.78 -5.43
CA GLY A 57 6.85 -8.71 -6.57
C GLY A 57 5.45 -9.22 -6.22
N ILE A 58 4.53 -9.09 -7.18
CA ILE A 58 3.15 -9.53 -7.01
C ILE A 58 3.02 -11.04 -7.23
N SER A 59 2.23 -11.70 -6.40
CA SER A 59 1.87 -13.12 -6.54
C SER A 59 0.40 -13.24 -6.92
N LYS A 60 0.07 -14.15 -7.84
CA LYS A 60 -1.32 -14.47 -8.16
C LYS A 60 -2.07 -14.90 -6.91
N GLY A 61 -3.22 -14.28 -6.64
CA GLY A 61 -4.00 -14.54 -5.44
C GLY A 61 -3.45 -13.90 -4.15
N GLY A 62 -2.38 -13.13 -4.27
CA GLY A 62 -1.75 -12.41 -3.15
C GLY A 62 -0.68 -13.19 -2.41
N LYS A 63 0.24 -12.45 -1.77
CA LYS A 63 1.11 -13.01 -0.73
C LYS A 63 0.27 -13.29 0.53
N GLY A 64 0.61 -14.33 1.28
CA GLY A 64 -0.08 -14.66 2.51
C GLY A 64 0.22 -13.68 3.66
N PRO A 65 -0.47 -13.87 4.79
CA PRO A 65 -0.13 -13.16 6.02
C PRO A 65 1.31 -13.47 6.43
N GLY A 66 1.92 -12.56 7.17
CA GLY A 66 3.32 -12.68 7.58
C GLY A 66 3.81 -11.41 8.23
N HIS A 67 5.13 -11.22 8.19
CA HIS A 67 5.79 -10.11 8.85
C HIS A 67 6.69 -9.35 7.87
N ASP A 68 6.67 -8.03 7.98
CA ASP A 68 7.60 -7.10 7.34
C ASP A 68 8.20 -6.21 8.42
N ALA A 69 9.53 -6.02 8.42
CA ALA A 69 10.23 -5.25 9.45
C ALA A 69 9.90 -5.68 10.89
N GLY A 70 9.56 -6.94 11.11
CA GLY A 70 9.14 -7.48 12.42
C GLY A 70 7.70 -7.16 12.81
N GLY A 71 6.97 -6.36 12.02
CA GLY A 71 5.55 -6.08 12.20
C GLY A 71 4.66 -7.00 11.38
N ARG A 72 3.34 -6.96 11.65
CA ARG A 72 2.36 -7.76 10.93
C ARG A 72 1.97 -7.10 9.61
N ARG A 73 1.93 -7.89 8.54
CA ARG A 73 1.39 -7.46 7.23
C ARG A 73 -0.12 -7.28 7.30
N GLY A 74 -0.62 -6.19 6.73
CA GLY A 74 -2.03 -5.99 6.42
C GLY A 74 -2.32 -6.19 4.94
N LEU A 75 -3.60 -6.09 4.60
CA LEU A 75 -4.10 -6.15 3.23
C LEU A 75 -3.78 -4.84 2.49
N ASN A 76 -3.38 -4.98 1.23
CA ASN A 76 -3.30 -3.86 0.31
C ASN A 76 -4.51 -3.83 -0.65
N ASP A 77 -4.64 -2.77 -1.43
CA ASP A 77 -5.83 -2.50 -2.25
C ASP A 77 -5.93 -3.37 -3.50
N TYR A 78 -4.90 -4.16 -3.83
CA TYR A 78 -5.04 -5.20 -4.86
C TYR A 78 -6.07 -6.26 -4.48
N THR A 79 -6.33 -6.45 -3.19
CA THR A 79 -7.42 -7.30 -2.69
C THR A 79 -8.77 -6.90 -3.30
N GLY A 80 -9.09 -5.62 -3.27
CA GLY A 80 -10.30 -5.07 -3.90
C GLY A 80 -10.20 -4.98 -5.42
N TRP A 81 -9.04 -4.59 -5.95
CA TRP A 81 -8.81 -4.45 -7.38
C TRP A 81 -9.03 -5.74 -8.15
N PHE A 82 -8.54 -6.86 -7.62
CA PHE A 82 -8.68 -8.18 -8.24
C PHE A 82 -9.90 -8.97 -7.77
N ALA A 83 -10.76 -8.38 -6.95
CA ALA A 83 -11.99 -9.07 -6.47
C ALA A 83 -12.85 -9.55 -7.65
N GLY A 84 -13.20 -10.84 -7.61
CA GLY A 84 -13.98 -11.47 -8.68
C GLY A 84 -13.17 -11.92 -9.91
N ASN A 85 -11.87 -11.61 -9.97
CA ASN A 85 -10.99 -12.12 -11.02
C ASN A 85 -10.65 -13.59 -10.74
N ALA A 86 -10.92 -14.49 -11.70
CA ALA A 86 -10.74 -15.93 -11.51
C ALA A 86 -9.27 -16.35 -11.31
N GLU A 87 -8.33 -15.58 -11.87
CA GLU A 87 -6.89 -15.88 -11.83
C GLU A 87 -6.19 -15.11 -10.71
N MET A 88 -6.51 -13.83 -10.55
CA MET A 88 -5.81 -12.90 -9.67
C MET A 88 -6.53 -12.65 -8.34
N GLY A 89 -7.79 -13.03 -8.20
CA GLY A 89 -8.57 -12.79 -6.98
C GLY A 89 -7.96 -13.46 -5.74
N GLY A 90 -7.99 -12.78 -4.61
CA GLY A 90 -7.46 -13.28 -3.34
C GLY A 90 -7.17 -12.15 -2.36
N ASP A 91 -6.60 -12.50 -1.22
CA ASP A 91 -6.19 -11.58 -0.16
C ASP A 91 -4.71 -11.20 -0.37
N TYR A 92 -4.47 -9.94 -0.71
CA TYR A 92 -3.13 -9.40 -0.99
C TYR A 92 -2.53 -8.77 0.26
N PHE A 93 -1.70 -9.53 0.97
CA PHE A 93 -0.93 -9.04 2.12
C PHE A 93 0.43 -8.50 1.71
N GLY A 94 0.96 -7.56 2.50
CA GLY A 94 2.31 -7.03 2.34
C GLY A 94 2.41 -5.97 1.27
N TYR A 95 3.65 -5.77 0.80
CA TYR A 95 3.96 -4.77 -0.20
C TYR A 95 3.86 -5.35 -1.61
N ASP A 96 2.96 -4.79 -2.40
CA ASP A 96 2.90 -4.99 -3.83
C ASP A 96 3.17 -3.65 -4.51
N GLY A 97 4.37 -3.50 -5.04
CA GLY A 97 5.03 -2.27 -5.38
C GLY A 97 4.42 -1.46 -6.51
N PRO A 98 5.10 -0.40 -6.96
CA PRO A 98 4.50 0.55 -7.87
C PRO A 98 4.20 -0.10 -9.23
N TYR A 99 2.98 0.07 -9.69
CA TYR A 99 2.57 -0.33 -11.03
C TYR A 99 1.54 0.66 -11.60
N PRO A 100 1.96 1.91 -11.90
CA PRO A 100 1.06 2.84 -12.56
C PRO A 100 0.72 2.34 -13.96
N PRO A 101 -0.50 2.59 -14.48
CA PRO A 101 -0.85 2.18 -15.84
C PRO A 101 0.16 2.72 -16.87
N PRO A 102 0.67 1.88 -17.80
CA PRO A 102 1.63 2.33 -18.80
C PRO A 102 1.12 3.44 -19.72
N HIS A 103 -0.19 3.56 -19.88
CA HIS A 103 -0.87 4.59 -20.67
C HIS A 103 -1.31 5.80 -19.82
N ASP A 104 -0.92 5.86 -18.55
CA ASP A 104 -1.18 7.03 -17.71
C ASP A 104 -0.14 8.11 -17.99
N LEU A 105 -0.61 9.30 -18.36
CA LEU A 105 0.25 10.45 -18.67
C LEU A 105 0.77 11.15 -17.43
N ARG A 106 0.27 10.80 -16.24
CA ARG A 106 0.70 11.34 -14.96
C ARG A 106 1.72 10.42 -14.30
N GLU A 107 2.84 10.99 -13.85
CA GLU A 107 3.75 10.31 -12.91
C GLU A 107 3.09 10.19 -11.55
N HIS A 108 3.12 8.99 -10.96
CA HIS A 108 2.50 8.74 -9.66
C HIS A 108 3.47 8.98 -8.53
N ARG A 109 2.96 9.48 -7.39
CA ARG A 109 3.69 9.67 -6.13
C ARG A 109 3.29 8.56 -5.16
N TYR A 110 4.29 7.91 -4.59
CA TYR A 110 4.13 6.84 -3.60
C TYR A 110 4.64 7.35 -2.26
N PHE A 111 3.71 7.65 -1.35
CA PHE A 111 4.02 8.17 -0.02
C PHE A 111 4.21 7.04 0.96
N PHE A 112 5.35 7.04 1.65
CA PHE A 112 5.62 6.16 2.78
C PHE A 112 5.37 6.98 4.05
N ARG A 113 4.35 6.61 4.82
CA ARG A 113 3.93 7.28 6.06
C ARG A 113 4.27 6.39 7.24
N LEU A 114 5.12 6.89 8.13
CA LEU A 114 5.55 6.19 9.33
C LEU A 114 4.95 6.87 10.56
N PHE A 115 4.34 6.09 11.44
CA PHE A 115 3.72 6.54 12.68
C PHE A 115 4.42 5.90 13.87
N ALA A 116 4.89 6.71 14.81
CA ALA A 116 5.37 6.25 16.11
C ALA A 116 4.19 6.22 17.09
N LEU A 117 4.01 5.08 17.78
CA LEU A 117 2.85 4.81 18.62
C LEU A 117 3.26 4.56 20.06
N ASP A 118 2.39 4.93 21.01
CA ASP A 118 2.59 4.72 22.46
C ASP A 118 2.16 3.32 22.94
N VAL A 119 1.75 2.45 22.02
CA VAL A 119 1.34 1.07 22.30
C VAL A 119 2.28 0.07 21.62
N PRO A 120 2.49 -1.13 22.19
CA PRO A 120 3.32 -2.16 21.56
C PRO A 120 2.65 -2.86 20.39
N ALA A 121 1.31 -2.86 20.37
CA ALA A 121 0.51 -3.46 19.30
C ALA A 121 -0.81 -2.72 19.12
N LEU A 122 -1.33 -2.71 17.90
CA LEU A 122 -2.65 -2.18 17.57
C LEU A 122 -3.72 -3.26 17.72
N ASP A 123 -4.90 -2.85 18.16
CA ASP A 123 -6.09 -3.72 18.21
C ASP A 123 -6.72 -3.82 16.82
N VAL A 124 -6.10 -4.64 15.96
CA VAL A 124 -6.58 -4.94 14.61
C VAL A 124 -6.59 -6.44 14.37
N ALA A 125 -7.58 -6.92 13.61
CA ALA A 125 -7.69 -8.31 13.20
C ALA A 125 -6.50 -8.76 12.32
N GLY A 126 -6.36 -10.06 12.05
CA GLY A 126 -5.26 -10.59 11.24
C GLY A 126 -5.27 -10.08 9.79
N ALA A 127 -6.44 -9.95 9.18
CA ALA A 127 -6.61 -9.42 7.82
C ALA A 127 -7.03 -7.93 7.86
N PHE A 128 -6.22 -7.10 8.49
CA PHE A 128 -6.49 -5.67 8.63
C PHE A 128 -6.12 -4.88 7.37
N THR A 129 -6.81 -3.77 7.18
CA THR A 129 -6.55 -2.78 6.11
C THR A 129 -5.83 -1.56 6.65
N ALA A 130 -5.36 -0.67 5.76
CA ALA A 130 -4.85 0.64 6.15
C ALA A 130 -5.89 1.46 6.92
N GLY A 131 -7.17 1.37 6.54
CA GLY A 131 -8.25 2.04 7.27
C GLY A 131 -8.40 1.53 8.70
N ASP A 132 -8.23 0.24 8.93
CA ASP A 132 -8.24 -0.35 10.27
C ASP A 132 -7.06 0.16 11.11
N VAL A 133 -5.88 0.26 10.52
CA VAL A 133 -4.68 0.84 11.16
C VAL A 133 -4.93 2.29 11.56
N LEU A 134 -5.42 3.11 10.63
CA LEU A 134 -5.69 4.53 10.89
C LEU A 134 -6.72 4.72 12.02
N ARG A 135 -7.75 3.88 12.08
CA ARG A 135 -8.75 3.90 13.14
C ARG A 135 -8.16 3.49 14.48
N ALA A 136 -7.42 2.37 14.50
CA ALA A 136 -6.82 1.84 15.73
C ALA A 136 -5.73 2.74 16.31
N MET A 137 -5.04 3.52 15.47
CA MET A 137 -4.00 4.47 15.91
C MET A 137 -4.58 5.71 16.64
N HIS A 138 -5.87 5.99 16.52
CA HIS A 138 -6.46 7.20 17.09
C HIS A 138 -6.19 7.31 18.60
N GLY A 139 -5.60 8.41 19.02
CA GLY A 139 -5.20 8.64 20.41
C GLY A 139 -3.86 8.02 20.82
N HIS A 140 -3.16 7.31 19.92
CA HIS A 140 -1.92 6.60 20.21
C HIS A 140 -0.69 7.13 19.44
N VAL A 141 -0.87 8.12 18.56
CA VAL A 141 0.23 8.64 17.72
C VAL A 141 1.08 9.62 18.52
N LEU A 142 2.36 9.29 18.69
CA LEU A 142 3.38 10.16 19.31
C LEU A 142 4.02 11.10 18.29
N ALA A 143 4.27 10.60 17.08
CA ALA A 143 4.89 11.33 15.98
C ALA A 143 4.58 10.68 14.64
N GLU A 144 4.66 11.47 13.58
CA GLU A 144 4.51 11.02 12.20
C GLU A 144 5.62 11.60 11.35
N ALA A 145 6.13 10.81 10.40
CA ALA A 145 7.04 11.25 9.36
C ALA A 145 6.65 10.61 8.04
N SER A 146 6.93 11.28 6.93
CA SER A 146 6.69 10.72 5.60
C SER A 146 7.78 11.13 4.62
N THR A 147 7.96 10.29 3.61
CA THR A 147 8.73 10.57 2.41
C THR A 147 7.97 10.04 1.21
N TYR A 148 8.38 10.41 -0.01
CA TYR A 148 7.76 9.85 -1.20
C TYR A 148 8.79 9.65 -2.32
N GLY A 149 8.49 8.71 -3.19
CA GLY A 149 9.15 8.54 -4.47
C GLY A 149 8.13 8.69 -5.59
N THR A 150 8.61 8.90 -6.80
CA THR A 150 7.78 8.95 -7.99
C THR A 150 8.11 7.80 -8.94
N TYR A 151 7.10 7.36 -9.70
CA TYR A 151 7.28 6.31 -10.69
C TYR A 151 6.27 6.45 -11.83
N SER A 152 6.73 6.15 -13.04
CA SER A 152 5.90 6.11 -14.25
C SER A 152 6.34 4.96 -15.14
N LEU A 153 5.39 4.29 -15.78
CA LEU A 153 5.63 3.33 -16.87
C LEU A 153 5.32 3.93 -18.24
N ASN A 154 4.89 5.19 -18.29
CA ASN A 154 4.75 5.95 -19.52
C ASN A 154 6.14 6.45 -19.94
N GLY A 155 6.71 5.78 -20.92
CA GLY A 155 8.05 6.01 -21.39
C GLY A 155 8.17 7.16 -22.36
#